data_bb92a97e7c966ac16077a5e680bc3fe4
#
_entry.id   bb92a97e7c966ac16077a5e680bc3fe4
#
_cell.length_a   1.000
_cell.length_b   1.000
_cell.length_c   1.000
_cell.angle_alpha   90.00
_cell.angle_beta   90.00
_cell.angle_gamma   90.00
#
_symmetry.space_group_name_H-M   'P 1'
#
loop_
_entity.id
_entity.type
_entity.pdbx_description
1 polymer ?
#
loop_
_entity_poly.entity_id
_entity_poly.type
_entity_poly.pdbx_seq_one_letter_code
_entity_poly.pdbx_strand_id
1 'polypeptide(L)'
;MGRLVLAVTVACVALVAASARAQPDHAGQVVLAPSVFATHDVPSNAITTFTVTCPAGYTAVSAGITSPAPGTTVLAIAPLGLSTYRFRIENPATNDDQRIAVVVACRKIGSNASRFVLRLKPLKRRVVVVPPHKTASATLACPRGTTPANGGFAFGSTALSVRRETSTLTTASYSFANSGARARRATVHGACLTLFRTADAPFEQLHVRVTTFRVPLRTGEQTLARSCRKGWFSLDVGYVLRARSTKLDGAAPSGAGGRWTLTNPTDAAVLADVQVACGRLGP
;
A
#
# COMPACT_ATOMS: atom_id res chain seq x y z
N MET A 1 -38.06 -42.35 -29.35
CA MET A 1 -37.72 -42.35 -27.91
C MET A 1 -36.21 -42.24 -27.80
N GLY A 2 -35.67 -41.05 -27.76
CA GLY A 2 -34.22 -40.78 -27.62
C GLY A 2 -33.95 -40.22 -26.24
N ARG A 3 -33.15 -40.93 -25.42
CA ARG A 3 -32.70 -40.50 -24.12
C ARG A 3 -31.50 -39.55 -24.27
N LEU A 4 -31.70 -38.30 -23.91
CA LEU A 4 -30.63 -37.29 -23.78
C LEU A 4 -29.87 -37.59 -22.47
N VAL A 5 -28.60 -37.97 -22.56
CA VAL A 5 -27.70 -38.11 -21.40
C VAL A 5 -27.00 -36.76 -21.21
N LEU A 6 -27.37 -36.06 -20.16
CA LEU A 6 -26.71 -34.81 -19.73
C LEU A 6 -25.42 -35.17 -18.97
N ALA A 7 -24.28 -34.96 -19.59
CA ALA A 7 -22.99 -35.08 -18.93
C ALA A 7 -22.68 -33.81 -18.12
N VAL A 8 -22.78 -33.92 -16.79
CA VAL A 8 -22.35 -32.87 -15.88
C VAL A 8 -20.83 -32.95 -15.68
N THR A 9 -20.10 -32.08 -16.32
CA THR A 9 -18.65 -31.91 -16.06
C THR A 9 -18.45 -31.12 -14.80
N VAL A 10 -18.09 -31.81 -13.71
CA VAL A 10 -17.63 -31.17 -12.45
C VAL A 10 -16.20 -30.70 -12.68
N ALA A 11 -16.01 -29.41 -12.85
CA ALA A 11 -14.68 -28.81 -12.87
C ALA A 11 -14.14 -28.76 -11.44
N CYS A 12 -13.25 -29.67 -11.07
CA CYS A 12 -12.45 -29.58 -9.86
C CYS A 12 -11.49 -28.40 -9.99
N VAL A 13 -11.85 -27.29 -9.37
CA VAL A 13 -10.90 -26.19 -9.12
C VAL A 13 -9.93 -26.67 -8.05
N ALA A 14 -8.75 -27.12 -8.46
CA ALA A 14 -7.65 -27.42 -7.57
C ALA A 14 -7.17 -26.08 -6.96
N LEU A 15 -7.58 -25.82 -5.71
CA LEU A 15 -6.93 -24.82 -4.87
C LEU A 15 -5.49 -25.29 -4.64
N VAL A 16 -4.55 -24.74 -5.40
CA VAL A 16 -3.13 -24.82 -5.08
C VAL A 16 -2.92 -23.95 -3.83
N ALA A 17 -3.10 -24.55 -2.67
CA ALA A 17 -2.59 -24.02 -1.43
C ALA A 17 -1.06 -24.01 -1.57
N ALA A 18 -0.49 -22.86 -1.94
CA ALA A 18 0.93 -22.61 -1.82
C ALA A 18 1.26 -22.75 -0.33
N SER A 19 1.72 -23.93 0.06
CA SER A 19 2.29 -24.19 1.38
C SER A 19 3.51 -23.26 1.51
N ALA A 20 3.31 -22.10 2.13
CA ALA A 20 4.39 -21.27 2.61
C ALA A 20 5.22 -22.15 3.55
N ARG A 21 6.32 -22.70 3.05
CA ARG A 21 7.30 -23.38 3.91
C ARG A 21 7.69 -22.39 4.99
N ALA A 22 7.29 -22.67 6.22
CA ALA A 22 7.78 -21.94 7.38
C ALA A 22 9.31 -22.03 7.34
N GLN A 23 9.96 -20.88 7.10
CA GLN A 23 11.39 -20.81 7.27
C GLN A 23 11.71 -21.11 8.74
N PRO A 24 12.76 -21.87 9.01
CA PRO A 24 13.11 -22.22 10.39
C PRO A 24 13.27 -20.95 11.22
N ASP A 25 12.66 -20.97 12.40
CA ASP A 25 12.67 -19.89 13.38
C ASP A 25 14.11 -19.60 13.83
N HIS A 26 14.77 -18.69 13.16
CA HIS A 26 15.98 -18.06 13.71
C HIS A 26 15.51 -16.88 14.57
N ALA A 27 15.98 -16.84 15.82
CA ALA A 27 15.74 -15.72 16.72
C ALA A 27 16.09 -14.41 15.99
N GLY A 28 15.11 -13.47 15.94
CA GLY A 28 15.32 -12.17 15.33
C GLY A 28 14.89 -12.02 13.87
N GLN A 29 14.30 -13.00 13.22
CA GLN A 29 13.76 -12.81 11.86
C GLN A 29 12.36 -12.18 11.86
N VAL A 30 12.19 -11.19 10.99
CA VAL A 30 10.83 -10.71 10.67
C VAL A 30 10.14 -11.76 9.80
N VAL A 31 9.10 -12.37 10.34
CA VAL A 31 8.23 -13.26 9.58
C VAL A 31 7.35 -12.40 8.69
N LEU A 32 7.54 -12.59 7.39
CA LEU A 32 6.66 -12.05 6.39
C LEU A 32 5.43 -12.95 6.32
N ALA A 33 4.29 -12.48 6.88
CA ALA A 33 3.04 -13.10 6.44
C ALA A 33 2.90 -12.89 4.93
N PRO A 34 2.27 -13.82 4.22
CA PRO A 34 1.75 -13.49 2.90
C PRO A 34 0.91 -12.23 3.03
N SER A 35 1.15 -11.26 2.13
CA SER A 35 0.30 -10.07 2.08
C SER A 35 -1.14 -10.50 1.92
N VAL A 36 -2.06 -9.87 2.66
CA VAL A 36 -3.49 -10.18 2.54
C VAL A 36 -4.00 -9.50 1.28
N PHE A 37 -4.43 -10.32 0.31
CA PHE A 37 -5.08 -9.85 -0.91
C PHE A 37 -6.58 -9.94 -0.74
N ALA A 38 -7.29 -8.92 -1.19
CA ALA A 38 -8.74 -8.91 -1.24
C ALA A 38 -9.21 -8.32 -2.57
N THR A 39 -10.26 -8.89 -3.11
CA THR A 39 -10.92 -8.39 -4.32
C THR A 39 -12.32 -7.95 -3.97
N HIS A 40 -12.71 -6.77 -4.43
CA HIS A 40 -14.04 -6.21 -4.18
C HIS A 40 -14.64 -5.68 -5.46
N ASP A 41 -15.93 -5.93 -5.62
CA ASP A 41 -16.72 -5.32 -6.67
C ASP A 41 -17.18 -3.92 -6.21
N VAL A 42 -17.03 -2.96 -7.10
CA VAL A 42 -17.46 -1.57 -6.90
C VAL A 42 -18.56 -1.31 -7.90
N PRO A 43 -19.83 -1.33 -7.46
CA PRO A 43 -20.98 -1.15 -8.35
C PRO A 43 -20.89 0.15 -9.14
N SER A 44 -21.53 0.18 -10.29
CA SER A 44 -21.65 1.35 -11.13
C SER A 44 -22.28 2.52 -10.35
N ASN A 45 -21.80 3.72 -10.59
CA ASN A 45 -22.25 4.96 -9.93
C ASN A 45 -22.30 4.88 -8.40
N ALA A 46 -21.35 4.18 -7.79
CA ALA A 46 -21.33 3.95 -6.34
C ALA A 46 -19.97 4.24 -5.70
N ILE A 47 -20.02 4.48 -4.39
CA ILE A 47 -18.85 4.52 -3.53
C ILE A 47 -18.89 3.30 -2.62
N THR A 48 -17.92 2.44 -2.76
CA THR A 48 -17.75 1.25 -1.91
C THR A 48 -16.72 1.49 -0.83
N THR A 49 -17.03 1.10 0.40
CA THR A 49 -16.13 1.14 1.55
C THR A 49 -15.99 -0.25 2.14
N PHE A 50 -14.77 -0.73 2.29
CA PHE A 50 -14.47 -2.03 2.87
C PHE A 50 -13.17 -1.99 3.67
N THR A 51 -12.93 -3.05 4.45
CA THR A 51 -11.73 -3.19 5.29
C THR A 51 -11.00 -4.47 4.98
N VAL A 52 -9.67 -4.43 5.11
CA VAL A 52 -8.81 -5.60 5.03
C VAL A 52 -7.97 -5.65 6.29
N THR A 53 -7.99 -6.81 6.95
CA THR A 53 -7.33 -7.01 8.25
C THR A 53 -6.24 -8.07 8.14
N CYS A 54 -5.09 -7.81 8.72
CA CYS A 54 -4.02 -8.79 8.89
C CYS A 54 -4.45 -9.93 9.81
N PRO A 55 -3.89 -11.13 9.65
CA PRO A 55 -4.08 -12.23 10.60
C PRO A 55 -3.71 -11.83 12.03
N ALA A 56 -4.25 -12.54 13.00
CA ALA A 56 -3.96 -12.29 14.42
C ALA A 56 -2.44 -12.30 14.69
N GLY A 57 -1.98 -11.36 15.49
CA GLY A 57 -0.57 -11.21 15.84
C GLY A 57 0.31 -10.50 14.77
N TYR A 58 -0.28 -10.10 13.64
CA TYR A 58 0.43 -9.34 12.62
C TYR A 58 0.07 -7.86 12.65
N THR A 59 1.05 -7.04 12.28
CA THR A 59 0.94 -5.59 12.15
C THR A 59 0.84 -5.23 10.67
N ALA A 60 -0.12 -4.41 10.30
CA ALA A 60 -0.25 -3.85 8.96
C ALA A 60 0.75 -2.70 8.80
N VAL A 61 1.73 -2.84 7.93
CA VAL A 61 2.80 -1.83 7.76
C VAL A 61 2.58 -0.95 6.54
N SER A 62 1.89 -1.44 5.52
CA SER A 62 1.57 -0.71 4.30
C SER A 62 0.37 -1.34 3.62
N ALA A 63 -0.31 -0.58 2.77
CA ALA A 63 -1.42 -1.06 1.96
C ALA A 63 -1.40 -0.41 0.57
N GLY A 64 -2.08 -1.02 -0.38
CA GLY A 64 -2.15 -0.46 -1.72
C GLY A 64 -3.15 -1.17 -2.64
N ILE A 65 -3.19 -0.71 -3.88
CA ILE A 65 -4.02 -1.26 -4.94
C ILE A 65 -3.12 -1.98 -5.94
N THR A 66 -3.43 -3.25 -6.21
CA THR A 66 -2.65 -4.10 -7.12
C THR A 66 -3.24 -4.16 -8.52
N SER A 67 -4.55 -4.04 -8.61
CA SER A 67 -5.27 -4.02 -9.89
C SER A 67 -6.36 -2.95 -9.79
N PRO A 68 -6.08 -1.75 -10.31
CA PRO A 68 -7.09 -0.70 -10.42
C PRO A 68 -8.07 -1.10 -11.51
N ALA A 69 -9.32 -0.74 -11.31
CA ALA A 69 -10.29 -0.81 -12.38
C ALA A 69 -10.30 0.51 -13.19
N PRO A 70 -10.38 0.47 -14.50
CA PRO A 70 -10.42 1.67 -15.33
C PRO A 70 -11.53 2.63 -14.88
N GLY A 71 -11.20 3.93 -14.77
CA GLY A 71 -12.16 4.96 -14.39
C GLY A 71 -12.48 5.08 -12.91
N THR A 72 -12.07 4.13 -12.07
CA THR A 72 -12.30 4.25 -10.61
C THR A 72 -11.39 5.28 -9.96
N THR A 73 -11.86 5.86 -8.86
CA THR A 73 -11.11 6.82 -8.05
C THR A 73 -10.93 6.31 -6.63
N VAL A 74 -9.67 6.27 -6.18
CA VAL A 74 -9.34 5.92 -4.79
C VAL A 74 -9.53 7.14 -3.90
N LEU A 75 -10.54 7.10 -3.05
CA LEU A 75 -10.85 8.18 -2.11
C LEU A 75 -10.16 7.99 -0.75
N ALA A 76 -9.84 6.77 -0.37
CA ALA A 76 -9.07 6.49 0.83
C ALA A 76 -8.33 5.16 0.76
N ILE A 77 -7.11 5.17 1.28
CA ILE A 77 -6.35 4.04 1.80
C ILE A 77 -5.91 4.50 3.19
N ALA A 78 -6.60 4.09 4.23
CA ALA A 78 -6.39 4.65 5.56
C ALA A 78 -6.35 3.57 6.65
N PRO A 79 -5.35 3.58 7.53
CA PRO A 79 -5.32 2.67 8.66
C PRO A 79 -6.47 2.97 9.62
N LEU A 80 -7.16 1.93 10.09
CA LEU A 80 -8.15 1.99 11.17
C LEU A 80 -7.57 1.56 12.51
N GLY A 81 -6.35 1.04 12.51
CA GLY A 81 -5.66 0.56 13.70
C GLY A 81 -4.32 -0.07 13.32
N LEU A 82 -3.85 -0.98 14.16
CA LEU A 82 -2.53 -1.59 13.98
C LEU A 82 -2.52 -2.71 12.93
N SER A 83 -3.68 -3.31 12.65
CA SER A 83 -3.78 -4.49 11.77
C SER A 83 -4.76 -4.33 10.62
N THR A 84 -5.47 -3.21 10.53
CA THR A 84 -6.60 -3.06 9.59
C THR A 84 -6.45 -1.79 8.77
N TYR A 85 -6.73 -1.90 7.47
CA TYR A 85 -6.88 -0.78 6.56
C TYR A 85 -8.32 -0.68 6.05
N ARG A 86 -8.77 0.55 5.87
CA ARG A 86 -10.01 0.90 5.18
C ARG A 86 -9.68 1.43 3.80
N PHE A 87 -10.38 0.90 2.81
CA PHE A 87 -10.39 1.37 1.44
C PHE A 87 -11.73 2.03 1.15
N ARG A 88 -11.71 3.12 0.41
CA ARG A 88 -12.90 3.79 -0.11
C ARG A 88 -12.66 4.12 -1.57
N ILE A 89 -13.46 3.54 -2.43
CA ILE A 89 -13.31 3.59 -3.88
C ILE A 89 -14.61 4.10 -4.48
N GLU A 90 -14.52 4.99 -5.44
CA GLU A 90 -15.64 5.48 -6.23
C GLU A 90 -15.54 4.94 -7.66
N ASN A 91 -16.64 4.40 -8.16
CA ASN A 91 -16.83 4.04 -9.54
C ASN A 91 -17.86 5.00 -10.15
N PRO A 92 -17.43 6.02 -10.92
CA PRO A 92 -18.33 6.98 -11.54
C PRO A 92 -19.00 6.44 -12.81
N ALA A 93 -18.60 5.24 -13.31
CA ALA A 93 -19.21 4.66 -14.49
C ALA A 93 -20.69 4.34 -14.26
N THR A 94 -21.53 4.56 -15.26
CA THR A 94 -22.97 4.38 -15.13
C THR A 94 -23.45 2.99 -15.50
N ASN A 95 -22.66 2.20 -16.22
CA ASN A 95 -23.10 0.94 -16.83
C ASN A 95 -22.25 -0.27 -16.48
N ASP A 96 -21.11 -0.11 -15.83
CA ASP A 96 -20.18 -1.21 -15.57
C ASP A 96 -19.76 -1.28 -14.11
N ASP A 97 -20.04 -2.41 -13.49
CA ASP A 97 -19.44 -2.76 -12.22
C ASP A 97 -17.93 -2.98 -12.40
N GLN A 98 -17.15 -2.45 -11.50
CA GLN A 98 -15.70 -2.53 -11.57
C GLN A 98 -15.17 -3.45 -10.47
N ARG A 99 -14.14 -4.24 -10.80
CA ARG A 99 -13.49 -5.12 -9.84
C ARG A 99 -12.11 -4.59 -9.48
N ILE A 100 -11.85 -4.42 -8.19
CA ILE A 100 -10.61 -3.88 -7.68
C ILE A 100 -9.90 -4.88 -6.78
N ALA A 101 -8.59 -5.00 -6.93
CA ALA A 101 -7.77 -5.81 -6.05
C ALA A 101 -6.88 -4.93 -5.19
N VAL A 102 -6.91 -5.18 -3.88
CA VAL A 102 -6.11 -4.47 -2.87
C VAL A 102 -5.22 -5.43 -2.11
N VAL A 103 -4.19 -4.89 -1.50
CA VAL A 103 -3.26 -5.67 -0.68
C VAL A 103 -2.91 -4.91 0.60
N VAL A 104 -2.75 -5.65 1.68
CA VAL A 104 -2.19 -5.16 2.95
C VAL A 104 -0.94 -5.98 3.28
N ALA A 105 0.18 -5.31 3.46
CA ALA A 105 1.41 -5.94 3.90
C ALA A 105 1.40 -6.15 5.41
N CYS A 106 1.41 -7.40 5.83
CA CYS A 106 1.34 -7.81 7.22
C CYS A 106 2.70 -8.32 7.69
N ARG A 107 3.16 -7.87 8.84
CA ARG A 107 4.47 -8.22 9.40
C ARG A 107 4.36 -8.58 10.87
N LYS A 108 5.10 -9.58 11.32
CA LYS A 108 5.37 -9.85 12.73
C LYS A 108 6.83 -10.22 12.91
N ILE A 109 7.34 -10.12 14.12
CA ILE A 109 8.61 -10.75 14.45
C ILE A 109 8.28 -12.19 14.85
N GLY A 110 8.92 -13.14 14.15
CA GLY A 110 8.81 -14.56 14.49
C GLY A 110 9.86 -14.89 15.52
N SER A 111 9.46 -15.43 16.64
CA SER A 111 10.14 -16.44 17.42
C SER A 111 9.23 -16.87 18.57
N ASN A 112 9.37 -18.09 19.03
CA ASN A 112 8.75 -18.58 20.28
C ASN A 112 9.34 -17.92 21.54
N ALA A 113 10.45 -17.18 21.41
CA ALA A 113 10.99 -16.35 22.45
C ALA A 113 10.72 -14.89 22.10
N SER A 114 9.57 -14.38 22.46
CA SER A 114 9.04 -13.05 22.19
C SER A 114 9.87 -11.88 22.79
N ARG A 115 11.17 -11.87 22.53
CA ARG A 115 12.08 -10.82 23.01
C ARG A 115 11.98 -9.53 22.23
N PHE A 116 11.40 -9.60 21.02
CA PHE A 116 11.21 -8.46 20.13
C PHE A 116 9.78 -8.39 19.61
N VAL A 117 9.23 -7.20 19.53
CA VAL A 117 7.90 -6.95 18.96
C VAL A 117 7.97 -5.71 18.09
N LEU A 118 7.44 -5.79 16.86
CA LEU A 118 7.17 -4.60 16.07
C LEU A 118 5.98 -3.86 16.68
N ARG A 119 6.19 -2.61 17.05
CA ARG A 119 5.15 -1.73 17.57
C ARG A 119 4.93 -0.56 16.64
N LEU A 120 3.66 -0.28 16.36
CA LEU A 120 3.23 0.94 15.71
C LEU A 120 2.70 1.91 16.78
N LYS A 121 3.24 3.12 16.79
CA LYS A 121 2.68 4.24 17.55
C LYS A 121 1.93 5.12 16.56
N PRO A 122 0.59 5.17 16.62
CA PRO A 122 -0.20 6.02 15.73
C PRO A 122 0.22 7.47 15.86
N LEU A 123 0.35 8.16 14.72
CA LEU A 123 0.55 9.59 14.67
C LEU A 123 -0.79 10.32 14.65
N LYS A 124 -0.78 11.55 15.13
CA LYS A 124 -1.93 12.43 15.01
C LYS A 124 -2.20 12.67 13.51
N ARG A 125 -3.41 12.39 13.08
CA ARG A 125 -3.85 12.69 11.71
C ARG A 125 -3.66 14.16 11.38
N ARG A 126 -3.25 14.47 10.16
CA ARG A 126 -3.07 15.83 9.67
C ARG A 126 -4.06 16.11 8.54
N VAL A 127 -4.82 17.19 8.70
CA VAL A 127 -5.72 17.70 7.65
C VAL A 127 -4.98 18.78 6.88
N VAL A 128 -5.06 18.70 5.56
CA VAL A 128 -4.54 19.71 4.63
C VAL A 128 -5.68 20.23 3.75
N VAL A 129 -5.75 21.56 3.62
CA VAL A 129 -6.66 22.22 2.68
C VAL A 129 -5.93 22.42 1.36
N VAL A 130 -6.50 21.92 0.28
CA VAL A 130 -5.96 22.04 -1.09
C VAL A 130 -6.79 23.09 -1.83
N PRO A 131 -6.23 24.28 -2.12
CA PRO A 131 -6.94 25.33 -2.82
C PRO A 131 -7.37 24.90 -4.24
N PRO A 132 -8.33 25.62 -4.87
CA PRO A 132 -8.74 25.34 -6.24
C PRO A 132 -7.55 25.39 -7.21
N HIS A 133 -7.47 24.40 -8.09
CA HIS A 133 -6.44 24.30 -9.16
C HIS A 133 -4.98 24.36 -8.65
N LYS A 134 -4.76 24.05 -7.35
CA LYS A 134 -3.45 24.06 -6.70
C LYS A 134 -3.08 22.68 -6.14
N THR A 135 -1.84 22.61 -5.70
CA THR A 135 -1.33 21.47 -4.91
C THR A 135 -1.05 21.91 -3.48
N ALA A 136 -1.23 20.98 -2.55
CA ALA A 136 -0.82 21.17 -1.16
C ALA A 136 -0.23 19.87 -0.62
N SER A 137 0.66 20.00 0.36
CA SER A 137 1.38 18.85 0.92
C SER A 137 1.22 18.78 2.45
N ALA A 138 1.28 17.57 2.95
CA ALA A 138 1.35 17.28 4.38
C ALA A 138 2.50 16.31 4.64
N THR A 139 3.21 16.55 5.75
CA THR A 139 4.27 15.67 6.24
C THR A 139 3.97 15.26 7.67
N LEU A 140 4.11 13.96 7.93
CA LEU A 140 4.07 13.36 9.25
C LEU A 140 5.49 13.01 9.64
N ALA A 141 5.91 13.41 10.84
CA ALA A 141 7.25 13.13 11.35
C ALA A 141 7.20 12.13 12.51
N CYS A 142 8.10 11.18 12.47
CA CYS A 142 8.32 10.22 13.53
C CYS A 142 9.46 10.68 14.48
N PRO A 143 9.37 10.36 15.76
CA PRO A 143 10.46 10.56 16.69
C PRO A 143 11.74 9.83 16.24
N ARG A 144 12.89 10.33 16.73
CA ARG A 144 14.19 9.69 16.49
C ARG A 144 14.16 8.21 16.91
N GLY A 145 14.75 7.34 16.11
CA GLY A 145 14.78 5.89 16.36
C GLY A 145 13.51 5.14 15.95
N THR A 146 12.56 5.84 15.33
CA THR A 146 11.36 5.23 14.76
C THR A 146 11.22 5.60 13.28
N THR A 147 10.55 4.78 12.49
CA THR A 147 10.38 5.00 11.05
C THR A 147 8.90 5.05 10.67
N PRO A 148 8.53 5.86 9.68
CA PRO A 148 7.16 5.88 9.16
C PRO A 148 6.75 4.53 8.62
N ALA A 149 5.54 4.11 8.97
CA ALA A 149 4.87 2.94 8.44
C ALA A 149 3.36 3.12 8.61
N ASN A 150 2.57 2.21 8.05
CA ASN A 150 1.12 2.25 8.19
C ASN A 150 0.56 3.62 7.75
N GLY A 151 1.11 4.15 6.66
CA GLY A 151 0.70 5.41 6.07
C GLY A 151 -0.60 5.30 5.28
N GLY A 152 -1.23 6.45 5.02
CA GLY A 152 -2.41 6.50 4.19
C GLY A 152 -3.05 7.86 4.12
N PHE A 153 -4.10 7.95 3.33
CA PHE A 153 -4.84 9.19 3.09
C PHE A 153 -6.34 8.94 2.99
N ALA A 154 -7.11 10.02 3.15
CA ALA A 154 -8.55 10.02 2.89
C ALA A 154 -9.00 11.42 2.43
N PHE A 155 -9.89 11.46 1.46
CA PHE A 155 -10.59 12.67 1.04
C PHE A 155 -12.01 12.36 0.54
N GLY A 156 -12.85 13.37 0.48
CA GLY A 156 -14.28 13.21 0.14
C GLY A 156 -14.67 13.65 -1.27
N SER A 157 -13.70 13.84 -2.18
CA SER A 157 -13.99 14.41 -3.50
C SER A 157 -13.04 13.87 -4.56
N THR A 158 -13.59 13.43 -5.69
CA THR A 158 -12.84 13.01 -6.90
C THR A 158 -12.05 14.14 -7.58
N ALA A 159 -12.32 15.39 -7.22
CA ALA A 159 -11.49 16.51 -7.65
C ALA A 159 -10.09 16.50 -7.02
N LEU A 160 -9.87 15.69 -5.98
CA LEU A 160 -8.55 15.50 -5.39
C LEU A 160 -7.88 14.25 -5.95
N SER A 161 -6.58 14.34 -6.16
CA SER A 161 -5.71 13.22 -6.51
C SER A 161 -4.42 13.26 -5.70
N VAL A 162 -3.87 12.10 -5.36
CA VAL A 162 -2.55 11.99 -4.73
C VAL A 162 -1.49 12.07 -5.82
N ARG A 163 -0.58 13.02 -5.69
CA ARG A 163 0.52 13.25 -6.64
C ARG A 163 1.87 12.72 -6.14
N ARG A 164 1.97 12.61 -4.83
CA ARG A 164 3.17 12.16 -4.16
C ARG A 164 2.82 11.43 -2.88
N GLU A 165 3.44 10.31 -2.69
CA GLU A 165 3.53 9.57 -1.44
C GLU A 165 4.97 9.11 -1.31
N THR A 166 5.69 9.62 -0.33
CA THR A 166 7.10 9.29 -0.12
C THR A 166 7.43 9.21 1.34
N SER A 167 8.35 8.33 1.68
CA SER A 167 8.89 8.18 3.02
C SER A 167 10.39 8.48 3.03
N THR A 168 10.86 9.03 4.13
CA THR A 168 12.27 9.05 4.52
C THR A 168 12.47 8.13 5.73
N LEU A 169 13.63 8.18 6.37
CA LEU A 169 13.85 7.42 7.60
C LEU A 169 12.94 7.86 8.75
N THR A 170 12.50 9.11 8.76
CA THR A 170 11.75 9.70 9.87
C THR A 170 10.48 10.45 9.45
N THR A 171 10.19 10.59 8.16
CA THR A 171 9.00 11.33 7.70
C THR A 171 8.26 10.58 6.61
N ALA A 172 6.93 10.70 6.61
CA ALA A 172 6.07 10.37 5.48
C ALA A 172 5.45 11.66 4.92
N SER A 173 5.49 11.84 3.60
CA SER A 173 5.04 13.05 2.93
C SER A 173 4.05 12.71 1.82
N TYR A 174 2.95 13.47 1.80
CA TYR A 174 1.89 13.37 0.81
C TYR A 174 1.69 14.70 0.11
N SER A 175 1.40 14.67 -1.18
CA SER A 175 1.00 15.84 -1.93
C SER A 175 -0.27 15.54 -2.71
N PHE A 176 -1.21 16.48 -2.65
CA PHE A 176 -2.52 16.38 -3.27
C PHE A 176 -2.68 17.50 -4.30
N ALA A 177 -3.25 17.19 -5.47
CA ALA A 177 -3.68 18.17 -6.43
C ALA A 177 -5.21 18.25 -6.41
N ASN A 178 -5.72 19.48 -6.56
CA ASN A 178 -7.14 19.77 -6.68
C ASN A 178 -7.44 20.30 -8.09
N SER A 179 -8.21 19.56 -8.85
CA SER A 179 -8.66 19.97 -10.18
C SER A 179 -9.95 20.78 -10.16
N GLY A 180 -10.64 20.83 -9.00
CA GLY A 180 -11.95 21.49 -8.86
C GLY A 180 -11.85 22.98 -8.55
N ALA A 181 -12.96 23.69 -8.76
CA ALA A 181 -13.11 25.13 -8.53
C ALA A 181 -13.26 25.53 -7.05
N ARG A 182 -13.36 24.58 -6.13
CA ARG A 182 -13.52 24.84 -4.68
C ARG A 182 -12.37 24.22 -3.90
N ALA A 183 -11.97 24.86 -2.78
CA ALA A 183 -11.03 24.28 -1.86
C ALA A 183 -11.55 22.95 -1.30
N ARG A 184 -10.67 21.96 -1.15
CA ARG A 184 -10.99 20.61 -0.67
C ARG A 184 -10.07 20.22 0.46
N ARG A 185 -10.51 19.27 1.29
CA ARG A 185 -9.74 18.76 2.41
C ARG A 185 -9.28 17.34 2.14
N ALA A 186 -7.99 17.08 2.39
CA ALA A 186 -7.44 15.75 2.49
C ALA A 186 -6.96 15.50 3.92
N THR A 187 -7.06 14.27 4.39
CA THR A 187 -6.54 13.83 5.67
C THR A 187 -5.42 12.83 5.43
N VAL A 188 -4.30 13.01 6.10
CA VAL A 188 -3.16 12.09 6.08
C VAL A 188 -3.12 11.35 7.40
N HIS A 189 -2.89 10.05 7.31
CA HIS A 189 -2.73 9.12 8.42
C HIS A 189 -1.34 8.53 8.39
N GLY A 190 -0.86 8.04 9.53
CA GLY A 190 0.41 7.32 9.63
C GLY A 190 0.69 6.85 11.05
N ALA A 191 1.67 6.00 11.17
CA ALA A 191 2.22 5.56 12.43
C ALA A 191 3.74 5.50 12.36
N CYS A 192 4.37 5.46 13.51
CA CYS A 192 5.81 5.25 13.64
C CYS A 192 6.09 3.84 14.10
N LEU A 193 6.82 3.11 13.28
CA LEU A 193 7.25 1.76 13.57
C LEU A 193 8.50 1.79 14.44
N THR A 194 8.52 0.99 15.48
CA THR A 194 9.68 0.77 16.34
C THR A 194 9.82 -0.72 16.65
N LEU A 195 11.04 -1.11 16.93
CA LEU A 195 11.37 -2.40 17.50
C LEU A 195 11.36 -2.25 19.03
N PHE A 196 10.43 -2.90 19.68
CA PHE A 196 10.43 -3.02 21.13
C PHE A 196 11.13 -4.32 21.53
N ARG A 197 12.03 -4.26 22.49
CA ARG A 197 12.72 -5.43 23.07
C ARG A 197 12.44 -5.55 24.55
N THR A 198 12.45 -6.77 25.07
CA THR A 198 12.53 -7.02 26.51
C THR A 198 13.97 -6.82 27.01
N ALA A 199 14.15 -6.63 28.31
CA ALA A 199 15.45 -6.31 28.92
C ALA A 199 16.56 -7.31 28.58
N ASP A 200 16.23 -8.59 28.46
CA ASP A 200 17.19 -9.69 28.24
C ASP A 200 17.44 -10.02 26.77
N ALA A 201 16.90 -9.24 25.85
CA ALA A 201 17.06 -9.48 24.42
C ALA A 201 18.45 -9.03 23.94
N PRO A 202 19.10 -9.76 23.01
CA PRO A 202 20.31 -9.31 22.37
C PRO A 202 20.10 -7.96 21.68
N PHE A 203 21.19 -7.22 21.46
CA PHE A 203 21.11 -5.90 20.85
C PHE A 203 20.84 -6.04 19.34
N GLU A 204 19.57 -5.94 18.94
CA GLU A 204 19.18 -5.86 17.55
C GLU A 204 18.44 -4.55 17.29
N GLN A 205 18.61 -4.01 16.10
CA GLN A 205 17.97 -2.80 15.63
C GLN A 205 17.15 -3.08 14.37
N LEU A 206 16.11 -2.28 14.17
CA LEU A 206 15.43 -2.20 12.88
C LEU A 206 16.20 -1.25 11.97
N HIS A 207 17.00 -1.82 11.07
CA HIS A 207 17.65 -1.05 10.03
C HIS A 207 16.67 -0.74 8.93
N VAL A 208 16.58 0.52 8.53
CA VAL A 208 15.69 0.97 7.45
C VAL A 208 16.50 1.62 6.35
N ARG A 209 16.17 1.29 5.13
CA ARG A 209 16.71 1.92 3.92
C ARG A 209 15.58 2.31 2.99
N VAL A 210 15.59 3.55 2.55
CA VAL A 210 14.67 4.05 1.53
C VAL A 210 15.44 4.20 0.23
N THR A 211 14.92 3.62 -0.86
CA THR A 211 15.53 3.69 -2.18
C THR A 211 14.51 4.27 -3.16
N THR A 212 14.93 5.30 -3.88
CA THR A 212 14.13 5.94 -4.93
C THR A 212 14.71 5.61 -6.29
N PHE A 213 13.86 5.20 -7.21
CA PHE A 213 14.20 4.90 -8.61
C PHE A 213 13.51 5.89 -9.52
N ARG A 214 14.29 6.62 -10.31
CA ARG A 214 13.77 7.47 -11.38
C ARG A 214 13.52 6.60 -12.61
N VAL A 215 12.31 6.65 -13.13
CA VAL A 215 11.86 5.78 -14.22
C VAL A 215 11.29 6.65 -15.35
N PRO A 216 11.78 6.48 -16.58
CA PRO A 216 11.13 7.05 -17.74
C PRO A 216 9.87 6.23 -18.07
N LEU A 217 8.74 6.90 -18.19
CA LEU A 217 7.47 6.32 -18.59
C LEU A 217 7.24 6.64 -20.07
N ARG A 218 7.14 5.60 -20.89
CA ARG A 218 6.68 5.70 -22.27
C ARG A 218 5.17 5.93 -22.30
N THR A 219 4.63 6.24 -23.46
CA THR A 219 3.18 6.32 -23.69
C THR A 219 2.48 5.03 -23.25
N GLY A 220 1.31 5.16 -22.66
CA GLY A 220 0.47 4.06 -22.21
C GLY A 220 0.74 3.62 -20.76
N GLU A 221 0.15 2.49 -20.40
CA GLU A 221 0.27 1.88 -19.08
C GLU A 221 1.56 1.07 -18.94
N GLN A 222 2.22 1.20 -17.81
CA GLN A 222 3.42 0.46 -17.48
C GLN A 222 3.38 -0.04 -16.04
N THR A 223 3.70 -1.32 -15.87
CA THR A 223 3.88 -1.92 -14.55
C THR A 223 5.36 -2.01 -14.21
N LEU A 224 5.73 -1.48 -13.05
CA LEU A 224 7.07 -1.47 -12.51
C LEU A 224 7.13 -2.31 -11.24
N ALA A 225 8.21 -3.06 -11.05
CA ALA A 225 8.48 -3.76 -9.80
C ALA A 225 9.90 -3.46 -9.33
N ARG A 226 10.06 -3.29 -8.03
CA ARG A 226 11.37 -3.13 -7.38
C ARG A 226 11.39 -3.91 -6.09
N SER A 227 12.48 -4.61 -5.83
CA SER A 227 12.63 -5.44 -4.63
C SER A 227 13.65 -4.85 -3.67
N CYS A 228 13.44 -5.09 -2.41
CA CYS A 228 14.46 -4.93 -1.38
C CYS A 228 15.59 -5.94 -1.61
N ARG A 229 16.77 -5.67 -1.06
CA ARG A 229 17.87 -6.62 -1.09
C ARG A 229 17.50 -7.93 -0.37
N LYS A 230 18.16 -9.02 -0.71
CA LYS A 230 17.99 -10.31 -0.02
C LYS A 230 18.12 -10.12 1.50
N GLY A 231 17.21 -10.71 2.27
CA GLY A 231 17.14 -10.57 3.72
C GLY A 231 16.48 -9.28 4.24
N TRP A 232 16.01 -8.40 3.34
CA TRP A 232 15.24 -7.21 3.68
C TRP A 232 13.76 -7.41 3.30
N PHE A 233 12.85 -6.77 4.03
CA PHE A 233 11.42 -6.80 3.78
C PHE A 233 10.87 -5.40 3.45
N SER A 234 9.80 -5.34 2.69
CA SER A 234 9.13 -4.08 2.39
C SER A 234 8.37 -3.56 3.60
N LEU A 235 8.62 -2.30 3.93
CA LEU A 235 7.89 -1.53 4.95
C LEU A 235 6.83 -0.63 4.32
N ASP A 236 7.18 -0.02 3.17
CA ASP A 236 6.32 0.96 2.53
C ASP A 236 6.69 1.11 1.05
N VAL A 237 5.73 1.60 0.27
CA VAL A 237 5.90 1.93 -1.15
C VAL A 237 5.46 3.36 -1.38
N GLY A 238 6.20 4.08 -2.21
CA GLY A 238 5.91 5.47 -2.49
C GLY A 238 6.13 5.82 -3.96
N TYR A 239 5.73 7.03 -4.35
CA TYR A 239 5.87 7.54 -5.70
C TYR A 239 5.85 9.06 -5.76
N VAL A 240 6.36 9.61 -6.88
CA VAL A 240 6.22 11.02 -7.25
C VAL A 240 5.85 11.10 -8.73
N LEU A 241 4.66 11.61 -9.02
CA LEU A 241 4.21 11.89 -10.39
C LEU A 241 4.68 13.30 -10.78
N ARG A 242 5.72 13.38 -11.58
CA ARG A 242 6.35 14.66 -11.95
C ARG A 242 5.54 15.42 -13.00
N ALA A 243 5.04 14.73 -14.02
CA ALA A 243 4.16 15.33 -15.01
C ALA A 243 2.70 15.33 -14.54
N ARG A 244 1.97 16.42 -14.81
CA ARG A 244 0.55 16.55 -14.43
C ARG A 244 -0.34 15.50 -15.10
N SER A 245 -0.02 15.13 -16.32
CA SER A 245 -0.75 14.12 -17.10
C SER A 245 -0.58 12.69 -16.57
N THR A 246 0.55 12.38 -15.92
CA THR A 246 0.80 11.03 -15.41
C THR A 246 -0.22 10.65 -14.34
N LYS A 247 -0.76 9.44 -14.44
CA LYS A 247 -1.67 8.84 -13.48
C LYS A 247 -0.98 7.69 -12.75
N LEU A 248 -1.33 7.51 -11.49
CA LEU A 248 -1.05 6.29 -10.74
C LEU A 248 -2.32 5.47 -10.74
N ASP A 249 -2.28 4.31 -11.35
CA ASP A 249 -3.39 3.36 -11.39
C ASP A 249 -3.29 2.37 -10.24
N GLY A 250 -2.08 2.05 -9.79
CA GLY A 250 -1.85 1.21 -8.62
C GLY A 250 -0.47 1.39 -8.01
N ALA A 251 -0.40 1.29 -6.68
CA ALA A 251 0.84 1.14 -5.92
C ALA A 251 0.60 0.18 -4.78
N ALA A 252 1.42 -0.82 -4.64
CA ALA A 252 1.21 -1.86 -3.66
C ALA A 252 2.52 -2.48 -3.17
N PRO A 253 2.63 -2.83 -1.88
CA PRO A 253 3.70 -3.69 -1.40
C PRO A 253 3.56 -5.08 -2.03
N SER A 254 4.68 -5.65 -2.50
CA SER A 254 4.73 -6.94 -3.17
C SER A 254 5.89 -7.77 -2.62
N GLY A 255 5.57 -8.77 -1.78
CA GLY A 255 6.59 -9.62 -1.15
C GLY A 255 7.64 -8.82 -0.40
N ALA A 256 8.89 -8.87 -0.84
CA ALA A 256 10.00 -8.07 -0.32
C ALA A 256 10.22 -6.76 -1.10
N GLY A 257 9.19 -6.20 -1.74
CA GLY A 257 9.37 -4.99 -2.56
C GLY A 257 8.10 -4.20 -2.77
N GLY A 258 8.03 -3.50 -3.91
CA GLY A 258 6.88 -2.73 -4.35
C GLY A 258 6.56 -2.95 -5.82
N ARG A 259 5.30 -2.74 -6.17
CA ARG A 259 4.77 -2.77 -7.53
C ARG A 259 3.97 -1.49 -7.78
N TRP A 260 4.16 -0.91 -8.95
CA TRP A 260 3.44 0.30 -9.37
C TRP A 260 2.89 0.09 -10.77
N THR A 261 1.66 0.54 -10.99
CA THR A 261 1.06 0.66 -12.31
C THR A 261 0.85 2.15 -12.57
N LEU A 262 1.48 2.64 -13.63
CA LEU A 262 1.53 4.07 -13.98
C LEU A 262 1.13 4.25 -15.44
N THR A 263 0.29 5.23 -15.72
CA THR A 263 -0.12 5.58 -17.09
C THR A 263 0.40 6.95 -17.46
N ASN A 264 1.11 7.01 -18.60
CA ASN A 264 1.46 8.21 -19.31
C ASN A 264 0.55 8.36 -20.52
N PRO A 265 -0.44 9.26 -20.51
CA PRO A 265 -1.35 9.44 -21.64
C PRO A 265 -0.79 10.31 -22.77
N THR A 266 0.45 10.78 -22.66
CA THR A 266 1.08 11.66 -23.67
C THR A 266 2.06 10.89 -24.54
N ASP A 267 2.29 11.37 -25.76
CA ASP A 267 3.24 10.77 -26.69
C ASP A 267 4.70 11.02 -26.31
N ALA A 268 4.95 12.00 -25.45
CA ALA A 268 6.29 12.28 -24.94
C ALA A 268 6.61 11.45 -23.70
N ALA A 269 7.83 10.92 -23.61
CA ALA A 269 8.30 10.27 -22.40
C ALA A 269 8.33 11.25 -21.22
N VAL A 270 7.81 10.82 -20.07
CA VAL A 270 7.80 11.60 -18.84
C VAL A 270 8.54 10.85 -17.73
N LEU A 271 8.95 11.56 -16.69
CA LEU A 271 9.64 10.96 -15.56
C LEU A 271 8.67 10.76 -14.39
N ALA A 272 8.76 9.59 -13.74
CA ALA A 272 8.21 9.35 -12.42
C ALA A 272 9.32 8.84 -11.48
N ASP A 273 9.17 9.08 -10.19
CA ASP A 273 9.99 8.41 -9.20
C ASP A 273 9.12 7.36 -8.48
N VAL A 274 9.63 6.16 -8.30
CA VAL A 274 9.03 5.12 -7.44
C VAL A 274 9.97 4.82 -6.28
N GLN A 275 9.41 4.54 -5.12
CA GLN A 275 10.17 4.43 -3.90
C GLN A 275 9.78 3.16 -3.14
N VAL A 276 10.77 2.47 -2.58
CA VAL A 276 10.55 1.38 -1.64
C VAL A 276 11.33 1.64 -0.36
N ALA A 277 10.63 1.56 0.78
CA ALA A 277 11.24 1.54 2.09
C ALA A 277 11.41 0.08 2.51
N CYS A 278 12.63 -0.30 2.82
CA CYS A 278 13.02 -1.65 3.18
C CYS A 278 13.54 -1.69 4.61
N GLY A 279 13.17 -2.74 5.35
CA GLY A 279 13.64 -2.98 6.71
C GLY A 279 14.34 -4.31 6.85
N ARG A 280 15.26 -4.42 7.81
CA ARG A 280 15.81 -5.69 8.30
C ARG A 280 16.10 -5.58 9.79
N LEU A 281 16.09 -6.72 10.47
CA LEU A 281 16.65 -6.83 11.82
C LEU A 281 18.16 -7.18 11.71
N GLY A 282 18.92 -6.67 12.62
CA GLY A 282 20.33 -6.99 12.74
C GLY A 282 21.01 -6.21 13.88
N PRO A 283 22.22 -6.63 14.26
CA PRO A 283 23.02 -5.92 15.26
C PRO A 283 23.37 -4.51 14.83
#